data_f4651389b39eab086a94b9078bc90599
#
_entry.id   f4651389b39eab086a94b9078bc90599
#
_cell.length_a   1.000
_cell.length_b   1.000
_cell.length_c   1.000
_cell.angle_alpha   90.00
_cell.angle_beta   90.00
_cell.angle_gamma   90.00
#
_symmetry.space_group_name_H-M   'P 1'
#
loop_
_entity.id
_entity.type
_entity.pdbx_description
1 polymer ?
#
loop_
_entity_poly.entity_id
_entity_poly.type
_entity_poly.pdbx_seq_one_letter_code
_entity_poly.pdbx_strand_id
1 'polypeptide(L)'
;MRPRQEIFVSLKPPVEALVSGLAHCLALRGVPAYLAGGSLRDAILGRPIRDVDLAVEGDSLAIARAVGEELGATYVPLDQERGIARLVFSAQEDEVRYVDITPLRGDIVADLASRDFTIDAMAAALVKDHHLELVDPFGGREDLSRGLVRAVTPAAFEADGLRLLRGVRIAAELGFRLDASTLTWMRERAGYLEGIAPERQREELVRMLATDRGSWALRTLDDLTLLERILPELAATRGVEQPKEHYWDVFDHSLETVEALDFLLAERPPQETRWATFWRELWGPLGWLPGGLDHFREELSEGRPRLAILKLGALLHDIAKPQTRTVDSRGRVRFFGHAAVGARMARTVMERLRFSARETRLVSLLVEEHLRPGQLSSEGGPPSRRALFRYFRDTGEAALDVLILSLADHLAARGPRMRVTSWRNHVGYVNYVMARRHLEESLVEPERLLTGHDVMEALGMGPGPEIGRLLRAVEEAQGAGEIHAREEALGLIRRLAGVPVPQAGVEEAPLSSRPFRSPNGG
;
A
#
# COMPACT_ATOMS: atom_id res chain seq x y z
N MET A 1 -10.25 -28.88 42.90
CA MET A 1 -10.10 -29.04 41.44
C MET A 1 -11.49 -28.88 40.82
N ARG A 2 -11.74 -27.84 40.04
CA ARG A 2 -12.94 -27.78 39.22
C ARG A 2 -12.76 -28.77 38.08
N PRO A 3 -13.80 -29.51 37.63
CA PRO A 3 -13.68 -30.39 36.48
C PRO A 3 -13.25 -29.55 35.26
N ARG A 4 -12.20 -30.02 34.55
CA ARG A 4 -11.84 -29.46 33.22
C ARG A 4 -13.09 -29.63 32.35
N GLN A 5 -13.76 -28.55 32.01
CA GLN A 5 -14.75 -28.54 30.94
C GLN A 5 -13.98 -28.82 29.66
N GLU A 6 -14.18 -29.97 29.05
CA GLU A 6 -13.73 -30.27 27.70
C GLU A 6 -14.34 -29.22 26.77
N ILE A 7 -13.50 -28.45 26.10
CA ILE A 7 -13.92 -27.37 25.23
C ILE A 7 -13.56 -27.82 23.83
N PHE A 8 -14.58 -27.95 22.98
CA PHE A 8 -14.40 -28.32 21.59
C PHE A 8 -14.38 -27.09 20.71
N VAL A 9 -13.48 -27.09 19.72
CA VAL A 9 -13.39 -26.04 18.69
C VAL A 9 -14.09 -26.55 17.43
N SER A 10 -15.04 -25.78 16.90
CA SER A 10 -15.74 -26.10 15.66
C SER A 10 -15.05 -25.42 14.47
N LEU A 11 -14.74 -26.18 13.44
CA LEU A 11 -14.22 -25.69 12.17
C LEU A 11 -15.35 -25.54 11.14
N LYS A 12 -15.19 -24.64 10.18
CA LYS A 12 -16.12 -24.51 9.07
C LYS A 12 -15.82 -25.55 7.97
N PRO A 13 -16.80 -25.96 7.14
CA PRO A 13 -16.72 -27.12 6.25
C PRO A 13 -15.44 -27.30 5.43
N PRO A 14 -14.88 -26.35 4.67
CA PRO A 14 -13.69 -26.67 3.87
C PRO A 14 -12.47 -26.97 4.75
N VAL A 15 -12.30 -26.24 5.85
CA VAL A 15 -11.21 -26.45 6.80
C VAL A 15 -11.41 -27.74 7.61
N GLU A 16 -12.65 -28.01 8.02
CA GLU A 16 -13.02 -29.21 8.77
C GLU A 16 -12.66 -30.48 7.99
N ALA A 17 -13.01 -30.55 6.71
CA ALA A 17 -12.70 -31.69 5.86
C ALA A 17 -11.20 -31.94 5.73
N LEU A 18 -10.42 -30.87 5.51
CA LEU A 18 -8.96 -30.96 5.42
C LEU A 18 -8.35 -31.42 6.75
N VAL A 19 -8.72 -30.79 7.87
CA VAL A 19 -8.20 -31.14 9.20
C VAL A 19 -8.59 -32.57 9.59
N SER A 20 -9.78 -33.02 9.20
CA SER A 20 -10.21 -34.43 9.40
C SER A 20 -9.37 -35.41 8.57
N GLY A 21 -9.06 -35.09 7.32
CA GLY A 21 -8.14 -35.87 6.49
C GLY A 21 -6.73 -35.96 7.09
N LEU A 22 -6.20 -34.81 7.53
CA LEU A 22 -4.91 -34.75 8.23
C LEU A 22 -4.90 -35.58 9.51
N ALA A 23 -5.95 -35.45 10.34
CA ALA A 23 -6.10 -36.23 11.58
C ALA A 23 -6.14 -37.74 11.30
N HIS A 24 -6.86 -38.16 10.26
CA HIS A 24 -6.93 -39.56 9.86
C HIS A 24 -5.55 -40.10 9.43
N CYS A 25 -4.86 -39.40 8.53
CA CYS A 25 -3.53 -39.80 8.05
C CYS A 25 -2.50 -39.89 9.19
N LEU A 26 -2.53 -38.95 10.14
CA LEU A 26 -1.62 -38.92 11.30
C LEU A 26 -1.97 -40.01 12.32
N ALA A 27 -3.25 -40.25 12.58
CA ALA A 27 -3.70 -41.33 13.48
C ALA A 27 -3.33 -42.72 12.98
N LEU A 28 -3.42 -42.99 11.67
CA LEU A 28 -2.98 -44.26 11.09
C LEU A 28 -1.49 -44.53 11.29
N ARG A 29 -0.69 -43.46 11.43
CA ARG A 29 0.76 -43.51 11.69
C ARG A 29 1.12 -43.51 13.19
N GLY A 30 0.12 -43.35 14.04
CA GLY A 30 0.35 -43.24 15.51
C GLY A 30 1.08 -41.93 15.89
N VAL A 31 0.98 -40.88 15.08
CA VAL A 31 1.66 -39.60 15.30
C VAL A 31 0.74 -38.64 16.05
N PRO A 32 1.07 -38.26 17.30
CA PRO A 32 0.41 -37.17 18.01
C PRO A 32 0.57 -35.85 17.24
N ALA A 33 -0.53 -35.12 17.04
CA ALA A 33 -0.53 -33.88 16.33
C ALA A 33 -1.52 -32.89 16.92
N TYR A 34 -1.21 -31.61 16.77
CA TYR A 34 -1.99 -30.51 17.32
C TYR A 34 -2.16 -29.40 16.27
N LEU A 35 -3.42 -28.98 16.07
CA LEU A 35 -3.70 -27.71 15.42
C LEU A 35 -3.32 -26.57 16.38
N ALA A 36 -2.52 -25.59 15.96
CA ALA A 36 -1.98 -24.59 16.87
C ALA A 36 -1.81 -23.22 16.21
N GLY A 37 -1.55 -22.20 17.00
CA GLY A 37 -1.21 -20.87 16.48
C GLY A 37 -2.37 -20.07 15.92
N GLY A 38 -2.07 -19.28 14.89
CA GLY A 38 -3.02 -18.34 14.27
C GLY A 38 -4.26 -19.01 13.69
N SER A 39 -4.12 -20.21 13.14
CA SER A 39 -5.23 -20.96 12.57
C SER A 39 -6.28 -21.35 13.63
N LEU A 40 -5.84 -21.76 14.82
CA LEU A 40 -6.74 -22.07 15.92
C LEU A 40 -7.41 -20.80 16.50
N ARG A 41 -6.65 -19.72 16.65
CA ARG A 41 -7.19 -18.40 17.05
C ARG A 41 -8.30 -17.96 16.10
N ASP A 42 -8.05 -18.01 14.79
CA ASP A 42 -8.99 -17.57 13.78
C ASP A 42 -10.23 -18.48 13.70
N ALA A 43 -10.06 -19.79 13.96
CA ALA A 43 -11.17 -20.71 14.15
C ALA A 43 -12.09 -20.28 15.30
N ILE A 44 -11.51 -19.99 16.48
CA ILE A 44 -12.27 -19.58 17.68
C ILE A 44 -12.99 -18.24 17.43
N LEU A 45 -12.38 -17.32 16.68
CA LEU A 45 -12.97 -16.03 16.29
C LEU A 45 -13.97 -16.13 15.13
N GLY A 46 -14.16 -17.32 14.52
CA GLY A 46 -15.00 -17.52 13.36
C GLY A 46 -14.52 -16.82 12.08
N ARG A 47 -13.22 -16.45 12.01
CA ARG A 47 -12.56 -15.82 10.87
C ARG A 47 -12.21 -16.87 9.81
N PRO A 48 -12.05 -16.48 8.54
CA PRO A 48 -11.53 -17.37 7.51
C PRO A 48 -10.13 -17.86 7.85
N ILE A 49 -9.88 -19.17 7.70
CA ILE A 49 -8.58 -19.79 7.87
C ILE A 49 -8.01 -20.07 6.48
N ARG A 50 -6.86 -19.49 6.18
CA ARG A 50 -6.17 -19.68 4.88
C ARG A 50 -5.00 -20.64 5.00
N ASP A 51 -4.36 -20.65 6.14
CA ASP A 51 -3.20 -21.47 6.46
C ASP A 51 -3.50 -22.28 7.72
N VAL A 52 -3.10 -23.55 7.74
CA VAL A 52 -3.26 -24.46 8.88
C VAL A 52 -1.90 -24.76 9.46
N ASP A 53 -1.69 -24.48 10.75
CA ASP A 53 -0.46 -24.76 11.48
C ASP A 53 -0.60 -26.04 12.30
N LEU A 54 0.21 -27.06 12.01
CA LEU A 54 0.28 -28.32 12.75
C LEU A 54 1.61 -28.47 13.47
N ALA A 55 1.56 -28.79 14.77
CA ALA A 55 2.70 -29.29 15.52
C ALA A 55 2.58 -30.82 15.63
N VAL A 56 3.63 -31.57 15.24
CA VAL A 56 3.63 -33.02 15.22
C VAL A 56 4.79 -33.59 16.06
N GLU A 57 4.57 -34.74 16.70
CA GLU A 57 5.63 -35.46 17.39
C GLU A 57 6.45 -36.29 16.40
N GLY A 58 7.78 -36.21 16.44
CA GLY A 58 8.69 -36.99 15.60
C GLY A 58 9.30 -36.20 14.44
N ASP A 59 9.68 -36.90 13.37
CA ASP A 59 10.29 -36.30 12.17
C ASP A 59 9.21 -35.63 11.31
N SER A 60 9.03 -34.34 11.54
CA SER A 60 8.03 -33.52 10.83
C SER A 60 8.22 -33.48 9.31
N LEU A 61 9.47 -33.55 8.80
CA LEU A 61 9.74 -33.54 7.36
C LEU A 61 9.30 -34.85 6.70
N ALA A 62 9.62 -35.98 7.34
CA ALA A 62 9.17 -37.31 6.87
C ALA A 62 7.65 -37.44 6.95
N ILE A 63 7.05 -36.99 8.05
CA ILE A 63 5.60 -36.98 8.26
C ILE A 63 4.90 -36.11 7.19
N ALA A 64 5.39 -34.86 6.97
CA ALA A 64 4.83 -33.96 5.97
C ALA A 64 4.87 -34.55 4.55
N ARG A 65 5.98 -35.21 4.20
CA ARG A 65 6.10 -35.86 2.88
C ARG A 65 5.07 -36.97 2.72
N ALA A 66 4.96 -37.87 3.71
CA ALA A 66 4.02 -38.99 3.65
C ALA A 66 2.55 -38.56 3.65
N VAL A 67 2.21 -37.53 4.44
CA VAL A 67 0.85 -36.95 4.47
C VAL A 67 0.54 -36.20 3.16
N GLY A 68 1.52 -35.48 2.62
CA GLY A 68 1.36 -34.77 1.34
C GLY A 68 1.10 -35.73 0.17
N GLU A 69 1.84 -36.84 0.08
CA GLU A 69 1.62 -37.88 -0.92
C GLU A 69 0.20 -38.50 -0.82
N GLU A 70 -0.28 -38.75 0.39
CA GLU A 70 -1.60 -39.37 0.61
C GLU A 70 -2.75 -38.39 0.30
N LEU A 71 -2.59 -37.10 0.63
CA LEU A 71 -3.62 -36.08 0.41
C LEU A 71 -3.49 -35.35 -0.94
N GLY A 72 -2.53 -35.73 -1.77
CA GLY A 72 -2.32 -35.13 -3.10
C GLY A 72 -1.79 -33.69 -3.04
N ALA A 73 -1.10 -33.32 -1.97
CA ALA A 73 -0.50 -31.99 -1.80
C ALA A 73 0.97 -31.96 -2.24
N THR A 74 1.45 -30.82 -2.71
CA THR A 74 2.88 -30.60 -3.03
C THR A 74 3.65 -30.35 -1.74
N TYR A 75 4.65 -31.20 -1.46
CA TYR A 75 5.56 -31.05 -0.32
C TYR A 75 6.66 -30.01 -0.65
N VAL A 76 6.84 -29.02 0.24
CA VAL A 76 7.89 -28.00 0.17
C VAL A 76 8.62 -27.89 1.50
N PRO A 77 9.92 -28.23 1.61
CA PRO A 77 10.68 -27.98 2.82
C PRO A 77 10.99 -26.49 2.95
N LEU A 78 10.52 -25.85 4.03
CA LEU A 78 10.76 -24.44 4.29
C LEU A 78 12.06 -24.21 5.07
N ASP A 79 12.31 -25.06 6.09
CA ASP A 79 13.51 -25.02 6.91
C ASP A 79 13.87 -26.45 7.34
N GLN A 80 14.89 -27.02 6.69
CA GLN A 80 15.32 -28.39 6.95
C GLN A 80 16.00 -28.55 8.32
N GLU A 81 16.72 -27.53 8.79
CA GLU A 81 17.41 -27.57 10.08
C GLU A 81 16.42 -27.52 11.25
N ARG A 82 15.34 -26.74 11.09
CA ARG A 82 14.28 -26.62 12.08
C ARG A 82 13.15 -27.63 11.89
N GLY A 83 13.18 -28.42 10.83
CA GLY A 83 12.16 -29.41 10.53
C GLY A 83 10.81 -28.82 10.09
N ILE A 84 10.81 -27.67 9.39
CA ILE A 84 9.58 -27.00 8.96
C ILE A 84 9.28 -27.33 7.51
N ALA A 85 8.09 -27.86 7.25
CA ALA A 85 7.62 -28.17 5.91
C ALA A 85 6.25 -27.57 5.64
N ARG A 86 5.97 -27.26 4.39
CA ARG A 86 4.67 -26.79 3.88
C ARG A 86 4.09 -27.79 2.91
N LEU A 87 2.82 -28.10 3.07
CA LEU A 87 2.01 -28.77 2.07
C LEU A 87 1.19 -27.74 1.32
N VAL A 88 1.28 -27.74 -0.02
CA VAL A 88 0.58 -26.81 -0.90
C VAL A 88 -0.54 -27.57 -1.60
N PHE A 89 -1.77 -27.14 -1.39
CA PHE A 89 -2.97 -27.70 -2.02
C PHE A 89 -3.39 -26.85 -3.23
N SER A 90 -3.96 -27.51 -4.26
CA SER A 90 -4.60 -26.82 -5.37
C SER A 90 -5.99 -26.37 -4.91
N ALA A 91 -6.06 -25.21 -4.26
CA ALA A 91 -7.27 -24.69 -3.65
C ALA A 91 -7.96 -23.65 -4.54
N GLN A 92 -9.30 -23.54 -4.43
CA GLN A 92 -10.08 -22.40 -4.95
C GLN A 92 -9.95 -21.21 -3.99
N GLU A 93 -10.41 -20.00 -4.40
CA GLU A 93 -10.13 -18.74 -3.69
C GLU A 93 -10.46 -18.72 -2.18
N ASP A 94 -11.45 -19.51 -1.72
CA ASP A 94 -11.91 -19.55 -0.32
C ASP A 94 -11.43 -20.79 0.46
N GLU A 95 -10.53 -21.61 -0.10
CA GLU A 95 -10.06 -22.86 0.52
C GLU A 95 -8.68 -22.68 1.16
N VAL A 96 -8.35 -23.59 2.10
CA VAL A 96 -7.01 -23.65 2.71
C VAL A 96 -5.98 -23.98 1.64
N ARG A 97 -5.01 -23.08 1.46
CA ARG A 97 -3.95 -23.24 0.47
C ARG A 97 -2.73 -23.94 1.03
N TYR A 98 -2.43 -23.71 2.29
CA TYR A 98 -1.19 -24.16 2.93
C TYR A 98 -1.45 -24.88 4.23
N VAL A 99 -0.68 -25.94 4.48
CA VAL A 99 -0.56 -26.59 5.77
C VAL A 99 0.90 -26.61 6.17
N ASP A 100 1.24 -25.89 7.23
CA ASP A 100 2.60 -25.86 7.77
C ASP A 100 2.72 -26.92 8.86
N ILE A 101 3.69 -27.81 8.70
CA ILE A 101 3.97 -28.89 9.64
C ILE A 101 5.31 -28.62 10.32
N THR A 102 5.27 -28.51 11.66
CA THR A 102 6.43 -28.21 12.49
C THR A 102 6.64 -29.30 13.55
N PRO A 103 7.89 -29.57 13.96
CA PRO A 103 8.13 -30.51 15.01
C PRO A 103 7.68 -29.94 16.38
N LEU A 104 7.07 -30.78 17.21
CA LEU A 104 6.72 -30.42 18.58
C LEU A 104 8.00 -30.25 19.41
N ARG A 105 8.11 -29.17 20.16
CA ARG A 105 9.27 -28.85 21.01
C ARG A 105 9.05 -29.33 22.45
N GLY A 106 9.49 -30.53 22.73
CA GLY A 106 9.21 -31.20 24.02
C GLY A 106 7.77 -31.71 24.07
N ASP A 107 7.02 -31.38 25.11
CA ASP A 107 5.57 -31.62 25.15
C ASP A 107 4.80 -30.40 24.63
N ILE A 108 3.49 -30.56 24.46
CA ILE A 108 2.64 -29.48 23.92
C ILE A 108 2.67 -28.20 24.79
N VAL A 109 2.78 -28.34 26.11
CA VAL A 109 2.82 -27.19 27.02
C VAL A 109 4.14 -26.42 26.88
N ALA A 110 5.25 -27.14 26.73
CA ALA A 110 6.57 -26.56 26.50
C ALA A 110 6.62 -25.84 25.11
N ASP A 111 6.03 -26.45 24.08
CA ASP A 111 5.92 -25.79 22.76
C ASP A 111 5.13 -24.50 22.87
N LEU A 112 3.95 -24.53 23.50
CA LEU A 112 3.11 -23.35 23.68
C LEU A 112 3.79 -22.25 24.52
N ALA A 113 4.59 -22.63 25.53
CA ALA A 113 5.38 -21.70 26.34
C ALA A 113 6.45 -20.94 25.54
N SER A 114 6.93 -21.52 24.42
CA SER A 114 7.91 -20.90 23.53
C SER A 114 7.32 -19.89 22.54
N ARG A 115 6.00 -19.81 22.46
CA ARG A 115 5.28 -18.93 21.53
C ARG A 115 5.29 -17.46 22.00
N ASP A 116 4.84 -16.58 21.14
CA ASP A 116 4.88 -15.13 21.37
C ASP A 116 3.72 -14.63 22.25
N PHE A 117 2.47 -14.89 21.83
CA PHE A 117 1.28 -14.35 22.50
C PHE A 117 0.32 -15.45 22.93
N THR A 118 -0.37 -15.23 24.07
CA THR A 118 -1.30 -16.20 24.66
C THR A 118 -2.37 -16.68 23.68
N ILE A 119 -2.89 -15.75 22.85
CA ILE A 119 -3.91 -16.03 21.83
C ILE A 119 -3.41 -16.91 20.68
N ASP A 120 -2.09 -17.01 20.48
CA ASP A 120 -1.43 -17.91 19.53
C ASP A 120 -0.72 -19.09 20.24
N ALA A 121 -0.76 -19.09 21.59
CA ALA A 121 -0.21 -20.15 22.46
C ALA A 121 -1.30 -21.12 22.96
N MET A 122 -2.24 -21.43 22.09
CA MET A 122 -3.25 -22.46 22.26
C MET A 122 -3.04 -23.57 21.23
N ALA A 123 -3.46 -24.77 21.57
CA ALA A 123 -3.45 -25.91 20.67
C ALA A 123 -4.74 -26.71 20.78
N ALA A 124 -5.10 -27.44 19.73
CA ALA A 124 -6.18 -28.40 19.76
C ALA A 124 -5.65 -29.77 19.30
N ALA A 125 -5.74 -30.77 20.14
CA ALA A 125 -5.30 -32.12 19.82
C ALA A 125 -6.16 -32.69 18.68
N LEU A 126 -5.54 -33.25 17.66
CA LEU A 126 -6.19 -33.97 16.59
C LEU A 126 -6.53 -35.40 17.07
N VAL A 127 -7.71 -35.56 17.67
CA VAL A 127 -8.19 -36.87 18.16
C VAL A 127 -9.11 -37.53 17.16
N LYS A 128 -9.20 -38.88 17.20
CA LYS A 128 -10.22 -39.62 16.43
C LYS A 128 -11.62 -39.06 16.77
N ASP A 129 -12.50 -39.01 15.79
CA ASP A 129 -13.91 -38.63 15.90
C ASP A 129 -14.22 -37.12 15.79
N HIS A 130 -13.35 -36.34 15.08
CA HIS A 130 -13.59 -34.93 14.72
C HIS A 130 -13.73 -33.95 15.88
N HIS A 131 -13.37 -34.32 17.09
CA HIS A 131 -13.36 -33.45 18.25
C HIS A 131 -11.96 -32.86 18.46
N LEU A 132 -11.87 -31.54 18.51
CA LEU A 132 -10.64 -30.82 18.81
C LEU A 132 -10.65 -30.43 20.29
N GLU A 133 -9.91 -31.15 21.11
CA GLU A 133 -9.76 -30.82 22.53
C GLU A 133 -8.77 -29.66 22.72
N LEU A 134 -9.25 -28.56 23.29
CA LEU A 134 -8.45 -27.34 23.47
C LEU A 134 -7.45 -27.48 24.63
N VAL A 135 -6.17 -27.24 24.35
CA VAL A 135 -5.07 -27.10 25.31
C VAL A 135 -4.73 -25.61 25.40
N ASP A 136 -5.06 -24.97 26.51
CA ASP A 136 -4.85 -23.53 26.74
C ASP A 136 -4.21 -23.28 28.13
N PRO A 137 -2.90 -23.51 28.28
CA PRO A 137 -2.21 -23.36 29.58
C PRO A 137 -2.00 -21.89 29.96
N PHE A 138 -2.07 -20.95 29.03
CA PHE A 138 -1.74 -19.53 29.23
C PHE A 138 -2.95 -18.59 29.18
N GLY A 139 -4.18 -19.13 29.06
CA GLY A 139 -5.41 -18.35 29.09
C GLY A 139 -5.69 -17.56 27.80
N GLY A 140 -5.21 -18.05 26.66
CA GLY A 140 -5.39 -17.41 25.35
C GLY A 140 -6.85 -17.23 24.97
N ARG A 141 -7.72 -18.20 25.29
CA ARG A 141 -9.17 -18.08 25.04
C ARG A 141 -9.81 -16.95 25.83
N GLU A 142 -9.41 -16.74 27.08
CA GLU A 142 -9.89 -15.64 27.89
C GLU A 142 -9.43 -14.30 27.30
N ASP A 143 -8.16 -14.19 26.90
CA ASP A 143 -7.60 -13.01 26.26
C ASP A 143 -8.30 -12.72 24.91
N LEU A 144 -8.63 -13.74 24.12
CA LEU A 144 -9.46 -13.58 22.91
C LEU A 144 -10.82 -12.97 23.22
N SER A 145 -11.50 -13.49 24.25
CA SER A 145 -12.83 -12.99 24.65
C SER A 145 -12.81 -11.53 25.11
N ARG A 146 -11.66 -11.08 25.64
CA ARG A 146 -11.43 -9.71 26.14
C ARG A 146 -10.86 -8.77 25.08
N GLY A 147 -10.56 -9.28 23.88
CA GLY A 147 -9.89 -8.51 22.82
C GLY A 147 -8.48 -8.07 23.25
N LEU A 148 -7.69 -8.96 23.80
CA LEU A 148 -6.39 -8.67 24.41
C LEU A 148 -5.27 -9.47 23.75
N VAL A 149 -4.17 -8.80 23.38
CA VAL A 149 -2.91 -9.41 22.96
C VAL A 149 -1.94 -9.32 24.12
N ARG A 150 -1.64 -10.49 24.71
CA ARG A 150 -0.74 -10.65 25.86
C ARG A 150 0.43 -11.54 25.48
N ALA A 151 1.66 -11.13 25.75
CA ALA A 151 2.82 -11.99 25.58
C ALA A 151 2.83 -13.12 26.59
N VAL A 152 3.25 -14.32 26.17
CA VAL A 152 3.37 -15.50 27.05
C VAL A 152 4.42 -15.24 28.13
N THR A 153 5.59 -14.74 27.73
CA THR A 153 6.67 -14.36 28.62
C THR A 153 7.46 -13.19 28.07
N PRO A 154 8.17 -12.40 28.88
CA PRO A 154 9.07 -11.34 28.37
C PRO A 154 10.23 -11.91 27.52
N ALA A 155 10.69 -13.14 27.78
CA ALA A 155 11.73 -13.82 27.02
C ALA A 155 11.33 -14.09 25.56
N ALA A 156 10.03 -14.06 25.24
CA ALA A 156 9.56 -14.20 23.86
C ALA A 156 10.19 -13.17 22.92
N PHE A 157 10.38 -11.92 23.38
CA PHE A 157 10.97 -10.83 22.58
C PHE A 157 12.49 -10.94 22.44
N GLU A 158 13.15 -11.57 23.40
CA GLU A 158 14.59 -11.86 23.37
C GLU A 158 14.90 -13.00 22.40
N ALA A 159 14.00 -13.98 22.30
CA ALA A 159 14.12 -15.11 21.39
C ALA A 159 13.97 -14.69 19.91
N ASP A 160 13.10 -13.72 19.61
CA ASP A 160 12.94 -13.13 18.28
C ASP A 160 12.39 -11.70 18.40
N GLY A 161 13.25 -10.71 18.15
CA GLY A 161 12.88 -9.28 18.20
C GLY A 161 11.76 -8.89 17.24
N LEU A 162 11.48 -9.65 16.17
CA LEU A 162 10.34 -9.40 15.28
C LEU A 162 8.99 -9.49 16.01
N ARG A 163 8.91 -10.25 17.10
CA ARG A 163 7.70 -10.38 17.91
C ARG A 163 7.23 -9.05 18.49
N LEU A 164 8.13 -8.06 18.64
CA LEU A 164 7.78 -6.67 18.99
C LEU A 164 6.84 -6.06 17.95
N LEU A 165 7.15 -6.21 16.68
CA LEU A 165 6.29 -5.72 15.58
C LEU A 165 5.04 -6.60 15.43
N ARG A 166 5.19 -7.90 15.53
CA ARG A 166 4.11 -8.87 15.39
C ARG A 166 2.97 -8.64 16.39
N GLY A 167 3.29 -8.25 17.64
CA GLY A 167 2.29 -7.93 18.66
C GLY A 167 1.42 -6.73 18.26
N VAL A 168 2.03 -5.68 17.77
CA VAL A 168 1.31 -4.48 17.27
C VAL A 168 0.47 -4.86 16.04
N ARG A 169 1.03 -5.64 15.11
CA ARG A 169 0.31 -6.11 13.93
C ARG A 169 -0.92 -6.93 14.28
N ILE A 170 -0.78 -7.95 15.13
CA ILE A 170 -1.90 -8.80 15.55
C ILE A 170 -2.99 -7.95 16.21
N ALA A 171 -2.60 -7.00 17.07
CA ALA A 171 -3.55 -6.10 17.71
C ALA A 171 -4.27 -5.18 16.69
N ALA A 172 -3.59 -4.72 15.64
CA ALA A 172 -4.20 -3.95 14.55
C ALA A 172 -5.16 -4.80 13.72
N GLU A 173 -4.74 -6.00 13.27
CA GLU A 173 -5.52 -6.91 12.43
C GLU A 173 -6.80 -7.43 13.12
N LEU A 174 -6.75 -7.63 14.44
CA LEU A 174 -7.89 -8.15 15.22
C LEU A 174 -8.76 -7.04 15.83
N GLY A 175 -8.32 -5.79 15.80
CA GLY A 175 -8.99 -4.70 16.52
C GLY A 175 -8.83 -4.79 18.04
N PHE A 176 -7.80 -5.49 18.53
CA PHE A 176 -7.54 -5.77 19.94
C PHE A 176 -6.65 -4.71 20.58
N ARG A 177 -6.51 -4.80 21.92
CA ARG A 177 -5.58 -3.97 22.70
C ARG A 177 -4.37 -4.81 23.11
N LEU A 178 -3.22 -4.17 23.25
CA LEU A 178 -2.05 -4.78 23.89
C LEU A 178 -2.21 -4.74 25.41
N ASP A 179 -1.83 -5.82 26.10
CA ASP A 179 -1.82 -5.89 27.55
C ASP A 179 -0.78 -4.93 28.15
N ALA A 180 -1.05 -4.35 29.30
CA ALA A 180 -0.19 -3.35 29.92
C ALA A 180 1.21 -3.89 30.29
N SER A 181 1.29 -5.12 30.79
CA SER A 181 2.58 -5.75 31.06
C SER A 181 3.35 -6.05 29.78
N THR A 182 2.65 -6.47 28.72
CA THR A 182 3.21 -6.69 27.39
C THR A 182 3.80 -5.40 26.82
N LEU A 183 3.08 -4.28 26.90
CA LEU A 183 3.58 -2.96 26.47
C LEU A 183 4.86 -2.56 27.22
N THR A 184 4.89 -2.81 28.53
CA THR A 184 6.09 -2.55 29.34
C THR A 184 7.26 -3.39 28.87
N TRP A 185 7.07 -4.70 28.71
CA TRP A 185 8.12 -5.62 28.22
C TRP A 185 8.60 -5.29 26.82
N MET A 186 7.69 -4.89 25.93
CA MET A 186 8.04 -4.48 24.56
C MET A 186 8.92 -3.22 24.57
N ARG A 187 8.57 -2.22 25.40
CA ARG A 187 9.36 -0.98 25.50
C ARG A 187 10.76 -1.23 26.05
N GLU A 188 10.88 -2.04 27.13
CA GLU A 188 12.17 -2.42 27.71
C GLU A 188 13.07 -3.19 26.73
N ARG A 189 12.45 -3.89 25.77
CA ARG A 189 13.13 -4.80 24.83
C ARG A 189 13.15 -4.26 23.39
N ALA A 190 12.81 -3.01 23.19
CA ALA A 190 12.79 -2.40 21.85
C ALA A 190 14.11 -2.57 21.07
N GLY A 191 15.24 -2.62 21.77
CA GLY A 191 16.56 -2.85 21.19
C GLY A 191 16.72 -4.20 20.47
N TYR A 192 15.95 -5.22 20.82
CA TYR A 192 16.02 -6.52 20.13
C TYR A 192 15.47 -6.48 18.68
N LEU A 193 14.87 -5.37 18.26
CA LEU A 193 14.51 -5.14 16.85
C LEU A 193 15.74 -4.91 15.98
N GLU A 194 16.84 -4.44 16.54
CA GLU A 194 18.11 -4.26 15.86
C GLU A 194 18.67 -5.64 15.47
N GLY A 195 19.09 -5.78 14.21
CA GLY A 195 19.57 -7.07 13.69
C GLY A 195 18.49 -7.97 13.07
N ILE A 196 17.21 -7.61 13.17
CA ILE A 196 16.16 -8.30 12.41
C ILE A 196 16.25 -7.89 10.94
N ALA A 197 16.22 -8.89 10.04
CA ALA A 197 16.30 -8.66 8.62
C ALA A 197 15.25 -7.64 8.12
N PRO A 198 15.63 -6.67 7.29
CA PRO A 198 14.73 -5.61 6.81
C PRO A 198 13.47 -6.15 6.13
N GLU A 199 13.60 -7.28 5.42
CA GLU A 199 12.49 -7.96 4.76
C GLU A 199 11.41 -8.38 5.76
N ARG A 200 11.83 -8.94 6.91
CA ARG A 200 10.91 -9.36 7.97
C ARG A 200 10.23 -8.15 8.64
N GLN A 201 10.98 -7.06 8.87
CA GLN A 201 10.42 -5.81 9.39
C GLN A 201 9.41 -5.21 8.41
N ARG A 202 9.73 -5.19 7.11
CA ARG A 202 8.83 -4.73 6.05
C ARG A 202 7.51 -5.49 6.05
N GLU A 203 7.53 -6.82 6.10
CA GLU A 203 6.30 -7.63 6.06
C GLU A 203 5.36 -7.28 7.22
N GLU A 204 5.87 -7.14 8.43
CA GLU A 204 5.05 -6.73 9.59
C GLU A 204 4.50 -5.30 9.40
N LEU A 205 5.33 -4.35 8.94
CA LEU A 205 4.91 -2.97 8.68
C LEU A 205 3.82 -2.89 7.60
N VAL A 206 3.99 -3.59 6.48
CA VAL A 206 3.00 -3.61 5.39
C VAL A 206 1.68 -4.18 5.87
N ARG A 207 1.69 -5.28 6.62
CA ARG A 207 0.48 -5.88 7.18
C ARG A 207 -0.24 -4.97 8.17
N MET A 208 0.48 -4.18 8.97
CA MET A 208 -0.12 -3.14 9.83
C MET A 208 -0.80 -2.06 8.99
N LEU A 209 -0.11 -1.54 7.97
CA LEU A 209 -0.61 -0.48 7.10
C LEU A 209 -1.77 -0.95 6.20
N ALA A 210 -1.87 -2.24 5.91
CA ALA A 210 -2.98 -2.82 5.15
C ALA A 210 -4.31 -2.84 5.93
N THR A 211 -4.28 -2.66 7.25
CA THR A 211 -5.49 -2.59 8.10
C THR A 211 -6.13 -1.20 8.08
N ASP A 212 -7.35 -1.08 8.57
CA ASP A 212 -8.03 0.20 8.86
C ASP A 212 -7.53 0.89 10.15
N ARG A 213 -6.53 0.30 10.82
CA ARG A 213 -5.88 0.79 12.03
C ARG A 213 -4.39 1.09 11.83
N GLY A 214 -3.99 1.41 10.59
CA GLY A 214 -2.59 1.70 10.25
C GLY A 214 -2.01 2.84 11.08
N SER A 215 -2.75 3.93 11.27
CA SER A 215 -2.32 5.06 12.10
C SER A 215 -2.18 4.69 13.57
N TRP A 216 -3.12 3.92 14.12
CA TRP A 216 -3.03 3.40 15.49
C TRP A 216 -1.78 2.52 15.67
N ALA A 217 -1.49 1.67 14.71
CA ALA A 217 -0.29 0.83 14.75
C ALA A 217 0.99 1.68 14.76
N LEU A 218 1.09 2.69 13.88
CA LEU A 218 2.23 3.60 13.83
C LEU A 218 2.42 4.38 15.13
N ARG A 219 1.36 4.92 15.72
CA ARG A 219 1.42 5.60 17.03
C ARG A 219 1.86 4.64 18.14
N THR A 220 1.37 3.40 18.12
CA THR A 220 1.79 2.37 19.08
C THR A 220 3.27 2.03 18.93
N LEU A 221 3.76 1.90 17.68
CA LEU A 221 5.20 1.70 17.42
C LEU A 221 6.03 2.88 17.92
N ASP A 222 5.52 4.10 17.79
CA ASP A 222 6.19 5.30 18.28
C ASP A 222 6.27 5.32 19.81
N ASP A 223 5.16 5.07 20.49
CA ASP A 223 5.09 4.98 21.96
C ASP A 223 6.04 3.90 22.52
N LEU A 224 6.33 2.87 21.73
CA LEU A 224 7.26 1.78 22.06
C LEU A 224 8.70 2.04 21.61
N THR A 225 9.01 3.19 21.04
CA THR A 225 10.32 3.55 20.43
C THR A 225 10.78 2.59 19.32
N LEU A 226 9.84 1.89 18.70
CA LEU A 226 10.08 0.97 17.59
C LEU A 226 10.06 1.68 16.24
N LEU A 227 9.23 2.72 16.10
CA LEU A 227 9.07 3.43 14.82
C LEU A 227 10.37 4.12 14.39
N GLU A 228 11.08 4.77 15.30
CA GLU A 228 12.37 5.41 15.04
C GLU A 228 13.48 4.44 14.65
N ARG A 229 13.39 3.17 15.08
CA ARG A 229 14.35 2.12 14.72
C ARG A 229 14.12 1.61 13.29
N ILE A 230 12.86 1.60 12.84
CA ILE A 230 12.50 1.22 11.47
C ILE A 230 12.69 2.40 10.50
N LEU A 231 12.26 3.60 10.91
CA LEU A 231 12.23 4.81 10.09
C LEU A 231 12.89 6.00 10.83
N PRO A 232 14.22 5.97 11.06
CA PRO A 232 14.94 7.05 11.73
C PRO A 232 14.81 8.39 10.97
N GLU A 233 14.65 8.33 9.66
CA GLU A 233 14.45 9.51 8.81
C GLU A 233 13.12 10.23 9.13
N LEU A 234 12.08 9.48 9.48
CA LEU A 234 10.80 10.04 9.93
C LEU A 234 10.93 10.65 11.33
N ALA A 235 11.65 10.00 12.24
CA ALA A 235 11.87 10.52 13.58
C ALA A 235 12.57 11.90 13.56
N ALA A 236 13.41 12.16 12.57
CA ALA A 236 14.07 13.46 12.36
C ALA A 236 13.11 14.61 12.02
N THR A 237 11.84 14.31 11.68
CA THR A 237 10.82 15.33 11.40
C THR A 237 10.11 15.83 12.66
N ARG A 238 10.35 15.21 13.81
CA ARG A 238 9.71 15.55 15.09
C ARG A 238 10.13 16.95 15.56
N GLY A 239 9.15 17.75 15.96
CA GLY A 239 9.36 19.13 16.42
C GLY A 239 9.68 20.12 15.30
N VAL A 240 9.61 19.72 14.04
CA VAL A 240 9.81 20.63 12.91
C VAL A 240 8.51 21.42 12.66
N GLU A 241 8.54 22.67 13.09
CA GLU A 241 7.41 23.59 12.95
C GLU A 241 7.08 23.87 11.47
N GLN A 242 5.80 23.96 11.17
CA GLN A 242 5.26 24.23 9.86
C GLN A 242 4.60 25.63 9.78
N PRO A 243 4.29 26.16 8.58
CA PRO A 243 3.52 27.38 8.42
C PRO A 243 2.16 27.27 9.11
N LYS A 244 1.55 28.42 9.47
CA LYS A 244 0.31 28.56 10.25
C LYS A 244 -0.92 27.81 9.68
N GLU A 245 -0.85 27.40 8.43
CA GLU A 245 -1.86 26.59 7.75
C GLU A 245 -1.92 25.17 8.30
N HIS A 246 -0.82 24.69 8.91
CA HIS A 246 -0.71 23.38 9.55
C HIS A 246 -0.98 23.49 11.05
N TYR A 247 -1.62 22.48 11.60
CA TYR A 247 -1.92 22.39 13.04
C TYR A 247 -0.81 21.66 13.80
N TRP A 248 -0.19 20.66 13.16
CA TRP A 248 0.79 19.74 13.72
C TRP A 248 2.22 20.12 13.29
N ASP A 249 3.24 19.59 13.99
CA ASP A 249 4.60 19.51 13.44
C ASP A 249 4.66 18.55 12.25
N VAL A 250 5.82 18.38 11.61
CA VAL A 250 5.93 17.53 10.43
C VAL A 250 5.71 16.05 10.77
N PHE A 251 6.20 15.59 11.93
CA PHE A 251 6.05 14.20 12.36
C PHE A 251 4.59 13.83 12.60
N ASP A 252 3.92 14.59 13.48
CA ASP A 252 2.52 14.36 13.79
C ASP A 252 1.63 14.53 12.56
N HIS A 253 1.92 15.51 11.70
CA HIS A 253 1.23 15.68 10.42
C HIS A 253 1.31 14.43 9.54
N SER A 254 2.47 13.78 9.45
CA SER A 254 2.65 12.55 8.68
C SER A 254 1.80 11.40 9.23
N LEU A 255 1.75 11.22 10.57
CA LEU A 255 0.88 10.22 11.20
C LEU A 255 -0.61 10.54 11.00
N GLU A 256 -0.99 11.82 11.11
CA GLU A 256 -2.36 12.30 10.86
C GLU A 256 -2.80 12.10 9.41
N THR A 257 -1.86 12.19 8.45
CA THR A 257 -2.15 11.91 7.04
C THR A 257 -2.48 10.43 6.83
N VAL A 258 -1.80 9.51 7.53
CA VAL A 258 -2.16 8.09 7.52
C VAL A 258 -3.53 7.86 8.19
N GLU A 259 -3.83 8.55 9.31
CA GLU A 259 -5.14 8.46 9.97
C GLU A 259 -6.27 8.98 9.06
N ALA A 260 -5.99 10.04 8.29
CA ALA A 260 -6.92 10.53 7.28
C ALA A 260 -7.16 9.49 6.18
N LEU A 261 -6.13 8.72 5.75
CA LEU A 261 -6.32 7.62 4.80
C LEU A 261 -7.12 6.45 5.41
N ASP A 262 -6.88 6.10 6.68
CA ASP A 262 -7.70 5.10 7.40
C ASP A 262 -9.18 5.52 7.39
N PHE A 263 -9.46 6.83 7.57
CA PHE A 263 -10.80 7.38 7.49
C PHE A 263 -11.38 7.39 6.07
N LEU A 264 -10.62 7.89 5.08
CA LEU A 264 -11.09 8.09 3.70
C LEU A 264 -11.36 6.78 2.98
N LEU A 265 -10.62 5.73 3.29
CA LEU A 265 -10.67 4.43 2.61
C LEU A 265 -11.33 3.33 3.47
N ALA A 266 -11.97 3.70 4.57
CA ALA A 266 -12.77 2.78 5.37
C ALA A 266 -13.99 2.27 4.57
N GLU A 267 -14.32 0.99 4.71
CA GLU A 267 -15.50 0.41 4.03
C GLU A 267 -16.83 0.93 4.59
N ARG A 268 -16.83 1.40 5.82
CA ARG A 268 -18.00 1.91 6.53
C ARG A 268 -17.66 3.23 7.24
N PRO A 269 -18.66 4.13 7.40
CA PRO A 269 -18.42 5.38 8.13
C PRO A 269 -17.89 5.08 9.54
N PRO A 270 -16.68 5.53 9.88
CA PRO A 270 -16.17 5.37 11.23
C PRO A 270 -17.03 6.20 12.21
N GLN A 271 -17.56 5.56 13.25
CA GLN A 271 -18.49 6.21 14.20
C GLN A 271 -17.77 7.12 15.18
N GLU A 272 -16.53 6.81 15.54
CA GLU A 272 -15.74 7.48 16.57
C GLU A 272 -14.51 8.18 15.99
N THR A 273 -14.71 9.09 15.05
CA THR A 273 -13.62 9.91 14.50
C THR A 273 -14.00 11.38 14.51
N ARG A 274 -13.01 12.26 14.74
CA ARG A 274 -13.20 13.71 14.62
C ARG A 274 -13.65 14.16 13.22
N TRP A 275 -13.51 13.31 12.21
CA TRP A 275 -13.88 13.59 10.82
C TRP A 275 -15.23 12.98 10.40
N ALA A 276 -15.97 12.35 11.29
CA ALA A 276 -17.26 11.70 10.96
C ALA A 276 -18.24 12.62 10.21
N THR A 277 -18.24 13.94 10.52
CA THR A 277 -19.07 14.93 9.84
C THR A 277 -18.70 15.16 8.38
N PHE A 278 -17.45 14.85 7.99
CA PHE A 278 -16.96 15.03 6.62
C PHE A 278 -17.24 13.83 5.73
N TRP A 279 -17.63 12.68 6.29
CA TRP A 279 -17.89 11.45 5.55
C TRP A 279 -18.97 11.60 4.48
N ARG A 280 -20.07 12.27 4.80
CA ARG A 280 -21.17 12.49 3.86
C ARG A 280 -20.77 13.32 2.65
N GLU A 281 -19.90 14.29 2.85
CA GLU A 281 -19.38 15.15 1.78
C GLU A 281 -18.41 14.40 0.85
N LEU A 282 -17.77 13.34 1.34
CA LEU A 282 -16.84 12.52 0.58
C LEU A 282 -17.57 11.54 -0.33
N TRP A 283 -18.49 10.75 0.23
CA TRP A 283 -19.06 9.61 -0.47
C TRP A 283 -20.11 9.95 -1.54
N GLY A 284 -20.80 11.05 -1.40
CA GLY A 284 -21.69 11.53 -2.46
C GLY A 284 -20.94 11.73 -3.78
N PRO A 285 -19.84 12.48 -3.77
CA PRO A 285 -19.01 12.73 -4.94
C PRO A 285 -18.11 11.56 -5.35
N LEU A 286 -17.51 10.79 -4.43
CA LEU A 286 -16.59 9.69 -4.77
C LEU A 286 -17.30 8.36 -5.10
N GLY A 287 -18.60 8.26 -4.91
CA GLY A 287 -19.40 7.06 -5.21
C GLY A 287 -19.42 6.64 -6.69
N TRP A 288 -18.87 7.48 -7.57
CA TRP A 288 -18.73 7.19 -9.00
C TRP A 288 -17.36 6.60 -9.39
N LEU A 289 -16.41 6.45 -8.45
CA LEU A 289 -15.12 5.84 -8.74
C LEU A 289 -15.33 4.43 -9.33
N PRO A 290 -14.94 4.18 -10.59
CA PRO A 290 -15.03 2.85 -11.17
C PRO A 290 -14.22 1.87 -10.33
N GLY A 291 -14.86 0.77 -9.89
CA GLY A 291 -14.24 -0.21 -9.00
C GLY A 291 -14.13 0.22 -7.54
N GLY A 292 -14.60 1.44 -7.15
CA GLY A 292 -14.64 1.87 -5.75
C GLY A 292 -13.28 1.75 -5.04
N LEU A 293 -13.25 0.97 -3.95
CA LEU A 293 -12.02 0.72 -3.18
C LEU A 293 -11.12 -0.39 -3.77
N ASP A 294 -11.54 -1.07 -4.86
CA ASP A 294 -10.81 -2.21 -5.43
C ASP A 294 -9.43 -1.80 -5.96
N HIS A 295 -9.27 -0.56 -6.47
CA HIS A 295 -7.97 0.00 -6.83
C HIS A 295 -6.95 -0.10 -5.69
N PHE A 296 -7.37 0.15 -4.46
CA PHE A 296 -6.50 0.12 -3.28
C PHE A 296 -6.27 -1.29 -2.72
N ARG A 297 -7.11 -2.26 -3.14
CA ARG A 297 -6.95 -3.69 -2.83
C ARG A 297 -6.05 -4.42 -3.81
N GLU A 298 -5.75 -3.81 -4.98
CA GLU A 298 -4.80 -4.37 -5.94
C GLU A 298 -3.49 -4.73 -5.25
N GLU A 299 -3.01 -5.96 -5.45
CA GLU A 299 -1.70 -6.37 -4.96
C GLU A 299 -0.60 -5.88 -5.91
N LEU A 300 0.31 -5.05 -5.41
CA LEU A 300 1.49 -4.60 -6.15
C LEU A 300 2.59 -5.66 -6.15
N SER A 301 2.62 -6.49 -5.12
CA SER A 301 3.44 -7.67 -4.92
C SER A 301 2.64 -8.63 -4.05
N GLU A 302 2.99 -9.91 -4.03
CA GLU A 302 2.28 -10.93 -3.25
C GLU A 302 2.09 -10.52 -1.78
N GLY A 303 0.84 -10.50 -1.32
CA GLY A 303 0.43 -10.11 0.03
C GLY A 303 0.61 -8.63 0.37
N ARG A 304 0.90 -7.75 -0.60
CA ARG A 304 1.16 -6.32 -0.37
C ARG A 304 0.20 -5.45 -1.18
N PRO A 305 -0.95 -5.09 -0.59
CA PRO A 305 -1.96 -4.29 -1.25
C PRO A 305 -1.48 -2.84 -1.44
N ARG A 306 -1.94 -2.22 -2.51
CA ARG A 306 -1.68 -0.82 -2.88
C ARG A 306 -1.99 0.14 -1.74
N LEU A 307 -3.04 -0.14 -0.95
CA LEU A 307 -3.40 0.62 0.25
C LEU A 307 -2.22 0.80 1.22
N ALA A 308 -1.49 -0.28 1.51
CA ALA A 308 -0.36 -0.21 2.44
C ALA A 308 0.78 0.66 1.88
N ILE A 309 1.02 0.59 0.57
CA ILE A 309 2.04 1.38 -0.11
C ILE A 309 1.63 2.85 -0.22
N LEU A 310 0.35 3.14 -0.45
CA LEU A 310 -0.19 4.50 -0.38
C LEU A 310 0.00 5.11 1.01
N LYS A 311 -0.33 4.38 2.08
CA LYS A 311 -0.12 4.85 3.46
C LYS A 311 1.35 5.06 3.80
N LEU A 312 2.25 4.23 3.26
CA LEU A 312 3.69 4.46 3.40
C LEU A 312 4.14 5.72 2.64
N GLY A 313 3.60 5.97 1.45
CA GLY A 313 3.79 7.23 0.73
C GLY A 313 3.30 8.44 1.53
N ALA A 314 2.14 8.33 2.17
CA ALA A 314 1.58 9.34 3.05
C ALA A 314 2.45 9.59 4.29
N LEU A 315 3.01 8.54 4.88
CA LEU A 315 3.92 8.65 6.02
C LEU A 315 5.23 9.38 5.66
N LEU A 316 5.69 9.24 4.41
CA LEU A 316 6.97 9.78 3.94
C LEU A 316 6.85 11.05 3.10
N HIS A 317 5.64 11.56 2.79
CA HIS A 317 5.47 12.64 1.80
C HIS A 317 6.24 13.92 2.16
N ASP A 318 6.38 14.23 3.43
CA ASP A 318 7.03 15.42 3.97
C ASP A 318 8.41 15.16 4.62
N ILE A 319 8.98 13.98 4.43
CA ILE A 319 10.20 13.51 5.11
C ILE A 319 11.42 14.43 4.95
N ALA A 320 11.48 15.21 3.87
CA ALA A 320 12.59 16.11 3.58
C ALA A 320 12.38 17.55 4.11
N LYS A 321 11.28 17.86 4.77
CA LYS A 321 11.05 19.22 5.33
C LYS A 321 12.16 19.67 6.30
N PRO A 322 12.70 18.84 7.19
CA PRO A 322 13.84 19.26 8.04
C PRO A 322 15.03 19.77 7.23
N GLN A 323 15.39 19.08 6.14
CA GLN A 323 16.57 19.37 5.32
C GLN A 323 16.39 20.56 4.37
N THR A 324 15.15 20.89 4.05
CA THR A 324 14.80 21.97 3.11
C THR A 324 14.21 23.21 3.80
N ARG A 325 14.22 23.21 5.13
CA ARG A 325 13.71 24.31 5.95
C ARG A 325 14.53 25.58 5.73
N THR A 326 13.86 26.64 5.34
CA THR A 326 14.43 27.99 5.26
C THR A 326 13.48 28.98 5.94
N VAL A 327 14.03 30.12 6.37
CA VAL A 327 13.24 31.21 6.95
C VAL A 327 13.47 32.44 6.08
N ASP A 328 12.41 33.02 5.54
CA ASP A 328 12.51 34.23 4.73
C ASP A 328 12.76 35.49 5.58
N SER A 329 13.06 36.64 4.93
CA SER A 329 13.33 37.92 5.61
C SER A 329 12.17 38.45 6.47
N ARG A 330 10.98 37.87 6.35
CA ARG A 330 9.78 38.19 7.15
C ARG A 330 9.53 37.18 8.27
N GLY A 331 10.50 36.29 8.54
CA GLY A 331 10.39 35.23 9.55
C GLY A 331 9.47 34.05 9.17
N ARG A 332 9.06 33.93 7.91
CA ARG A 332 8.17 32.85 7.48
C ARG A 332 8.98 31.62 7.11
N VAL A 333 8.60 30.48 7.69
CA VAL A 333 9.16 29.16 7.37
C VAL A 333 8.73 28.71 5.97
N ARG A 334 9.69 28.19 5.20
CA ARG A 334 9.52 27.66 3.84
C ARG A 334 10.28 26.35 3.69
N PHE A 335 9.80 25.49 2.78
CA PHE A 335 10.35 24.16 2.49
C PHE A 335 10.50 23.95 0.97
N PHE A 336 11.25 24.84 0.31
CA PHE A 336 11.39 24.77 -1.15
C PHE A 336 12.09 23.47 -1.58
N GLY A 337 11.47 22.75 -2.54
CA GLY A 337 12.01 21.54 -3.13
C GLY A 337 11.93 20.28 -2.25
N HIS A 338 11.20 20.33 -1.10
CA HIS A 338 11.07 19.16 -0.23
C HIS A 338 10.47 17.94 -0.93
N ALA A 339 9.57 18.11 -1.88
CA ALA A 339 8.98 17.00 -2.64
C ALA A 339 10.04 16.22 -3.43
N ALA A 340 10.89 16.91 -4.22
CA ALA A 340 11.94 16.27 -5.00
C ALA A 340 13.07 15.68 -4.14
N VAL A 341 13.44 16.35 -3.03
CA VAL A 341 14.41 15.81 -2.06
C VAL A 341 13.80 14.61 -1.34
N GLY A 342 12.54 14.74 -0.91
CA GLY A 342 11.78 13.69 -0.22
C GLY A 342 11.61 12.43 -1.05
N ALA A 343 11.34 12.56 -2.35
CA ALA A 343 11.25 11.41 -3.25
C ALA A 343 12.55 10.59 -3.30
N ARG A 344 13.72 11.26 -3.28
CA ARG A 344 15.02 10.56 -3.20
C ARG A 344 15.23 9.90 -1.84
N MET A 345 14.89 10.58 -0.74
CA MET A 345 14.96 10.00 0.60
C MET A 345 14.03 8.81 0.76
N ALA A 346 12.77 8.93 0.32
CA ALA A 346 11.81 7.85 0.34
C ALA A 346 12.31 6.63 -0.45
N ARG A 347 12.92 6.83 -1.62
CA ARG A 347 13.57 5.75 -2.38
C ARG A 347 14.62 5.02 -1.55
N THR A 348 15.50 5.75 -0.88
CA THR A 348 16.54 5.15 -0.01
C THR A 348 15.93 4.33 1.13
N VAL A 349 14.85 4.83 1.75
CA VAL A 349 14.10 4.09 2.79
C VAL A 349 13.51 2.81 2.23
N MET A 350 12.85 2.88 1.07
CA MET A 350 12.23 1.73 0.42
C MET A 350 13.25 0.65 0.02
N GLU A 351 14.40 1.07 -0.51
CA GLU A 351 15.51 0.17 -0.87
C GLU A 351 16.13 -0.48 0.38
N ARG A 352 16.33 0.28 1.47
CA ARG A 352 16.83 -0.23 2.75
C ARG A 352 15.89 -1.28 3.34
N LEU A 353 14.58 -1.07 3.25
CA LEU A 353 13.55 -2.02 3.67
C LEU A 353 13.25 -3.11 2.63
N ARG A 354 14.01 -3.18 1.53
CA ARG A 354 13.90 -4.23 0.51
C ARG A 354 12.52 -4.31 -0.15
N PHE A 355 11.89 -3.18 -0.41
CA PHE A 355 10.70 -3.13 -1.25
C PHE A 355 11.04 -3.39 -2.73
N SER A 356 10.05 -3.84 -3.51
CA SER A 356 10.22 -4.05 -4.95
C SER A 356 10.41 -2.72 -5.68
N ALA A 357 10.96 -2.79 -6.90
CA ALA A 357 11.14 -1.62 -7.76
C ALA A 357 9.79 -0.93 -8.12
N ARG A 358 8.69 -1.70 -8.23
CA ARG A 358 7.34 -1.16 -8.49
C ARG A 358 6.84 -0.35 -7.29
N GLU A 359 6.93 -0.90 -6.09
CA GLU A 359 6.54 -0.23 -4.85
C GLU A 359 7.40 1.01 -4.57
N THR A 360 8.71 0.91 -4.76
CA THR A 360 9.65 2.02 -4.61
C THR A 360 9.35 3.17 -5.57
N ARG A 361 9.02 2.86 -6.82
CA ARG A 361 8.60 3.88 -7.79
C ARG A 361 7.32 4.56 -7.37
N LEU A 362 6.30 3.80 -6.93
CA LEU A 362 5.03 4.37 -6.48
C LEU A 362 5.21 5.32 -5.31
N VAL A 363 5.90 4.89 -4.24
CA VAL A 363 6.15 5.76 -3.06
C VAL A 363 6.95 7.00 -3.45
N SER A 364 8.00 6.86 -4.27
CA SER A 364 8.80 8.00 -4.72
C SER A 364 7.95 9.00 -5.51
N LEU A 365 7.06 8.51 -6.39
CA LEU A 365 6.15 9.35 -7.17
C LEU A 365 5.11 10.04 -6.29
N LEU A 366 4.53 9.33 -5.33
CA LEU A 366 3.59 9.92 -4.35
C LEU A 366 4.23 11.10 -3.61
N VAL A 367 5.47 10.92 -3.14
CA VAL A 367 6.22 11.97 -2.45
C VAL A 367 6.57 13.12 -3.38
N GLU A 368 6.93 12.86 -4.63
CA GLU A 368 7.29 13.89 -5.61
C GLU A 368 6.09 14.74 -6.02
N GLU A 369 4.94 14.11 -6.23
CA GLU A 369 3.75 14.74 -6.84
C GLU A 369 2.67 15.14 -5.82
N HIS A 370 2.86 14.93 -4.50
CA HIS A 370 1.81 15.19 -3.50
C HIS A 370 1.30 16.64 -3.49
N LEU A 371 2.14 17.62 -3.85
CA LEU A 371 1.75 19.03 -3.94
C LEU A 371 0.99 19.37 -5.23
N ARG A 372 1.07 18.51 -6.25
CA ARG A 372 0.56 18.80 -7.59
C ARG A 372 -0.95 19.11 -7.60
N PRO A 373 -1.82 18.35 -6.92
CA PRO A 373 -3.24 18.68 -6.86
C PRO A 373 -3.52 20.07 -6.30
N GLY A 374 -2.81 20.47 -5.24
CA GLY A 374 -2.94 21.81 -4.66
C GLY A 374 -2.48 22.93 -5.62
N GLN A 375 -1.43 22.69 -6.39
CA GLN A 375 -0.92 23.64 -7.38
C GLN A 375 -1.88 23.83 -8.56
N LEU A 376 -2.53 22.75 -9.03
CA LEU A 376 -3.52 22.82 -10.09
C LEU A 376 -4.75 23.67 -9.71
N SER A 377 -5.10 23.75 -8.42
CA SER A 377 -6.25 24.50 -7.89
C SER A 377 -5.95 25.96 -7.55
N SER A 378 -4.68 26.40 -7.61
CA SER A 378 -4.23 27.71 -7.09
C SER A 378 -4.61 28.91 -7.96
N GLU A 379 -5.07 28.70 -9.20
CA GLU A 379 -5.38 29.76 -10.17
C GLU A 379 -6.83 30.30 -10.08
N GLY A 380 -7.58 29.91 -9.03
CA GLY A 380 -8.92 30.46 -8.76
C GLY A 380 -10.03 29.97 -9.69
N GLY A 381 -9.76 29.01 -10.56
CA GLY A 381 -10.71 28.37 -11.47
C GLY A 381 -10.45 26.88 -11.66
N PRO A 382 -11.23 26.19 -12.51
CA PRO A 382 -10.96 24.80 -12.84
C PRO A 382 -9.61 24.70 -13.60
N PRO A 383 -8.85 23.61 -13.39
CA PRO A 383 -7.59 23.39 -14.11
C PRO A 383 -7.78 23.44 -15.63
N SER A 384 -6.81 24.03 -16.34
CA SER A 384 -6.82 23.98 -17.79
C SER A 384 -6.62 22.53 -18.29
N ARG A 385 -7.11 22.24 -19.50
CA ARG A 385 -6.91 20.93 -20.13
C ARG A 385 -5.44 20.53 -20.22
N ARG A 386 -4.55 21.49 -20.54
CA ARG A 386 -3.09 21.30 -20.55
C ARG A 386 -2.54 20.92 -19.17
N ALA A 387 -3.02 21.55 -18.10
CA ALA A 387 -2.61 21.23 -16.73
C ALA A 387 -3.08 19.83 -16.32
N LEU A 388 -4.30 19.44 -16.69
CA LEU A 388 -4.82 18.07 -16.48
C LEU A 388 -4.02 17.03 -17.25
N PHE A 389 -3.71 17.28 -18.53
CA PHE A 389 -2.89 16.39 -19.34
C PHE A 389 -1.51 16.16 -18.70
N ARG A 390 -0.82 17.24 -18.28
CA ARG A 390 0.47 17.12 -17.58
C ARG A 390 0.34 16.29 -16.30
N TYR A 391 -0.72 16.54 -15.53
CA TYR A 391 -0.97 15.78 -14.31
C TYR A 391 -1.09 14.28 -14.58
N PHE A 392 -1.95 13.86 -15.51
CA PHE A 392 -2.16 12.44 -15.82
C PHE A 392 -0.95 11.79 -16.49
N ARG A 393 -0.23 12.50 -17.35
CA ARG A 393 1.02 12.03 -17.95
C ARG A 393 2.09 11.76 -16.88
N ASP A 394 2.27 12.69 -15.94
CA ASP A 394 3.34 12.64 -14.95
C ASP A 394 3.01 11.63 -13.84
N THR A 395 1.74 11.48 -13.46
CA THR A 395 1.29 10.55 -12.41
C THR A 395 0.91 9.16 -12.92
N GLY A 396 0.52 9.02 -14.21
CA GLY A 396 0.17 7.73 -14.82
C GLY A 396 -0.88 6.94 -14.01
N GLU A 397 -0.57 5.70 -13.69
CA GLU A 397 -1.42 4.80 -12.89
C GLU A 397 -1.63 5.29 -11.45
N ALA A 398 -0.74 6.12 -10.92
CA ALA A 398 -0.82 6.65 -9.56
C ALA A 398 -1.67 7.92 -9.44
N ALA A 399 -2.34 8.37 -10.50
CA ALA A 399 -3.11 9.61 -10.49
C ALA A 399 -4.18 9.63 -9.37
N LEU A 400 -4.88 8.51 -9.17
CA LEU A 400 -5.87 8.39 -8.09
C LEU A 400 -5.21 8.40 -6.70
N ASP A 401 -4.08 7.70 -6.55
CA ASP A 401 -3.34 7.65 -5.29
C ASP A 401 -2.89 9.05 -4.86
N VAL A 402 -2.36 9.85 -5.80
CA VAL A 402 -1.93 11.24 -5.53
C VAL A 402 -3.11 12.13 -5.15
N LEU A 403 -4.28 11.96 -5.77
CA LEU A 403 -5.49 12.72 -5.43
C LEU A 403 -6.03 12.35 -4.06
N ILE A 404 -6.07 11.06 -3.72
CA ILE A 404 -6.52 10.59 -2.40
C ILE A 404 -5.51 11.02 -1.32
N LEU A 405 -4.20 10.94 -1.60
CA LEU A 405 -3.17 11.50 -0.71
C LEU A 405 -3.38 12.99 -0.46
N SER A 406 -3.71 13.78 -1.50
CA SER A 406 -4.02 15.21 -1.36
C SER A 406 -5.25 15.47 -0.49
N LEU A 407 -6.28 14.61 -0.52
CA LEU A 407 -7.42 14.69 0.40
C LEU A 407 -6.99 14.41 1.84
N ALA A 408 -6.17 13.40 2.04
CA ALA A 408 -5.67 13.01 3.35
C ALA A 408 -4.77 14.10 3.96
N ASP A 409 -3.82 14.62 3.18
CA ASP A 409 -2.95 15.74 3.56
C ASP A 409 -3.77 16.98 3.94
N HIS A 410 -4.80 17.32 3.15
CA HIS A 410 -5.67 18.46 3.44
C HIS A 410 -6.42 18.31 4.78
N LEU A 411 -6.93 17.11 5.10
CA LEU A 411 -7.55 16.82 6.39
C LEU A 411 -6.53 16.93 7.53
N ALA A 412 -5.38 16.32 7.37
CA ALA A 412 -4.30 16.29 8.36
C ALA A 412 -3.76 17.69 8.63
N ALA A 413 -3.44 18.47 7.59
CA ALA A 413 -2.87 19.81 7.73
C ALA A 413 -3.73 20.73 8.60
N ARG A 414 -5.04 20.67 8.47
CA ARG A 414 -5.96 21.52 9.23
C ARG A 414 -6.29 20.95 10.62
N GLY A 415 -6.19 19.64 10.80
CA GLY A 415 -6.52 18.97 12.06
C GLY A 415 -7.89 19.39 12.59
N PRO A 416 -8.01 19.74 13.91
CA PRO A 416 -9.27 20.19 14.51
C PRO A 416 -9.85 21.51 13.92
N ARG A 417 -9.04 22.27 13.17
CA ARG A 417 -9.45 23.53 12.54
C ARG A 417 -10.08 23.36 11.16
N MET A 418 -10.24 22.11 10.68
CA MET A 418 -10.87 21.84 9.39
C MET A 418 -12.29 22.40 9.34
N ARG A 419 -12.60 23.09 8.23
CA ARG A 419 -13.94 23.62 7.96
C ARG A 419 -14.63 22.82 6.87
N VAL A 420 -15.92 22.52 7.05
CA VAL A 420 -16.73 21.76 6.06
C VAL A 420 -16.69 22.39 4.66
N THR A 421 -16.70 23.72 4.58
CA THR A 421 -16.61 24.44 3.28
C THR A 421 -15.27 24.22 2.58
N SER A 422 -14.15 24.27 3.32
CA SER A 422 -12.82 23.98 2.78
C SER A 422 -12.72 22.54 2.30
N TRP A 423 -13.24 21.61 3.08
CA TRP A 423 -13.31 20.20 2.74
C TRP A 423 -14.11 19.95 1.46
N ARG A 424 -15.36 20.47 1.42
CA ARG A 424 -16.26 20.34 0.26
C ARG A 424 -15.63 20.88 -1.02
N ASN A 425 -14.95 22.01 -0.95
CA ASN A 425 -14.26 22.59 -2.11
C ASN A 425 -13.14 21.68 -2.60
N HIS A 426 -12.34 21.10 -1.69
CA HIS A 426 -11.23 20.22 -2.08
C HIS A 426 -11.73 18.89 -2.64
N VAL A 427 -12.76 18.29 -2.03
CA VAL A 427 -13.42 17.08 -2.56
C VAL A 427 -14.04 17.37 -3.94
N GLY A 428 -14.74 18.50 -4.11
CA GLY A 428 -15.33 18.90 -5.38
C GLY A 428 -14.26 19.07 -6.48
N TYR A 429 -13.10 19.60 -6.11
CA TYR A 429 -11.96 19.72 -7.01
C TYR A 429 -11.40 18.36 -7.44
N VAL A 430 -11.15 17.44 -6.47
CA VAL A 430 -10.66 16.09 -6.78
C VAL A 430 -11.64 15.35 -7.69
N ASN A 431 -12.94 15.46 -7.43
CA ASN A 431 -13.98 14.90 -8.29
C ASN A 431 -13.96 15.47 -9.71
N TYR A 432 -13.76 16.78 -9.85
CA TYR A 432 -13.63 17.41 -11.16
C TYR A 432 -12.46 16.79 -11.94
N VAL A 433 -11.29 16.69 -11.34
CA VAL A 433 -10.09 16.12 -11.98
C VAL A 433 -10.34 14.68 -12.42
N MET A 434 -10.93 13.85 -11.54
CA MET A 434 -11.23 12.45 -11.85
C MET A 434 -12.30 12.29 -12.94
N ALA A 435 -13.36 13.09 -12.90
CA ALA A 435 -14.39 13.06 -13.93
C ALA A 435 -13.80 13.37 -15.31
N ARG A 436 -12.85 14.29 -15.41
CA ARG A 436 -12.15 14.60 -16.67
C ARG A 436 -11.33 13.42 -17.17
N ARG A 437 -10.63 12.70 -16.30
CA ARG A 437 -9.91 11.47 -16.69
C ARG A 437 -10.84 10.44 -17.34
N HIS A 438 -12.02 10.27 -16.77
CA HIS A 438 -12.98 9.26 -17.23
C HIS A 438 -13.68 9.66 -18.54
N LEU A 439 -13.97 10.96 -18.71
CA LEU A 439 -14.71 11.46 -19.86
C LEU A 439 -13.82 11.75 -21.10
N GLU A 440 -12.53 11.92 -20.92
CA GLU A 440 -11.61 12.36 -21.96
C GLU A 440 -10.40 11.41 -22.04
N GLU A 441 -10.52 10.29 -22.78
CA GLU A 441 -9.41 9.33 -22.99
C GLU A 441 -8.16 10.01 -23.55
N SER A 442 -8.32 11.02 -24.41
CA SER A 442 -7.22 11.82 -24.97
C SER A 442 -6.38 12.59 -23.94
N LEU A 443 -6.87 12.73 -22.69
CA LEU A 443 -6.07 13.27 -21.58
C LEU A 443 -5.09 12.26 -21.00
N VAL A 444 -5.31 10.97 -21.25
CA VAL A 444 -4.51 9.88 -20.64
C VAL A 444 -3.55 9.29 -21.67
N GLU A 445 -4.05 8.96 -22.86
CA GLU A 445 -3.28 8.34 -23.94
C GLU A 445 -3.65 8.94 -25.29
N PRO A 446 -3.12 10.13 -25.66
CA PRO A 446 -3.35 10.68 -26.98
C PRO A 446 -2.66 9.81 -28.05
N GLU A 447 -3.34 9.54 -29.16
CA GLU A 447 -2.76 8.84 -30.30
C GLU A 447 -1.55 9.65 -30.84
N ARG A 448 -0.40 9.02 -31.02
CA ARG A 448 0.84 9.70 -31.41
C ARG A 448 0.75 10.29 -32.81
N LEU A 449 0.81 11.61 -32.95
CA LEU A 449 0.83 12.31 -34.24
C LEU A 449 2.19 12.28 -34.92
N LEU A 450 3.29 12.29 -34.15
CA LEU A 450 4.66 12.25 -34.66
C LEU A 450 5.53 11.24 -33.92
N THR A 451 6.43 10.62 -34.66
CA THR A 451 7.53 9.80 -34.13
C THR A 451 8.83 10.62 -34.07
N GLY A 452 9.86 10.10 -33.37
CA GLY A 452 11.18 10.72 -33.39
C GLY A 452 11.79 10.80 -34.78
N HIS A 453 11.48 9.84 -35.67
CA HIS A 453 11.93 9.83 -37.05
C HIS A 453 11.29 10.99 -37.86
N ASP A 454 9.99 11.21 -37.69
CA ASP A 454 9.30 12.32 -38.32
C ASP A 454 9.89 13.68 -37.93
N VAL A 455 10.27 13.86 -36.67
CA VAL A 455 10.91 15.09 -36.16
C VAL A 455 12.29 15.28 -36.79
N MET A 456 13.10 14.21 -36.84
CA MET A 456 14.43 14.25 -37.45
C MET A 456 14.36 14.60 -38.94
N GLU A 457 13.44 13.98 -39.67
CA GLU A 457 13.23 14.25 -41.10
C GLU A 457 12.73 15.66 -41.34
N ALA A 458 11.71 16.11 -40.60
CA ALA A 458 11.07 17.42 -40.78
C ALA A 458 11.99 18.62 -40.46
N LEU A 459 13.01 18.41 -39.60
CA LEU A 459 13.92 19.47 -39.16
C LEU A 459 15.36 19.28 -39.63
N GLY A 460 15.69 18.17 -40.32
CA GLY A 460 17.05 17.85 -40.74
C GLY A 460 18.02 17.66 -39.58
N MET A 461 17.54 17.14 -38.43
CA MET A 461 18.30 16.97 -37.18
C MET A 461 18.72 15.54 -36.96
N GLY A 462 19.88 15.33 -36.33
CA GLY A 462 20.29 14.03 -35.83
C GLY A 462 19.60 13.65 -34.50
N PRO A 463 19.73 12.38 -34.06
CA PRO A 463 19.16 11.95 -32.78
C PRO A 463 19.77 12.72 -31.59
N GLY A 464 18.91 13.15 -30.64
CA GLY A 464 19.36 13.91 -29.50
C GLY A 464 18.21 14.30 -28.54
N PRO A 465 18.54 14.89 -27.36
CA PRO A 465 17.56 15.29 -26.33
C PRO A 465 16.51 16.27 -26.84
N GLU A 466 16.85 17.07 -27.86
CA GLU A 466 15.97 18.09 -28.47
C GLU A 466 14.75 17.45 -29.14
N ILE A 467 14.91 16.28 -29.77
CA ILE A 467 13.79 15.52 -30.35
C ILE A 467 12.78 15.14 -29.26
N GLY A 468 13.27 14.64 -28.13
CA GLY A 468 12.41 14.31 -26.99
C GLY A 468 11.69 15.54 -26.40
N ARG A 469 12.34 16.72 -26.41
CA ARG A 469 11.72 17.98 -25.99
C ARG A 469 10.58 18.38 -26.95
N LEU A 470 10.81 18.29 -28.25
CA LEU A 470 9.83 18.64 -29.27
C LEU A 470 8.64 17.67 -29.27
N LEU A 471 8.88 16.36 -29.14
CA LEU A 471 7.81 15.37 -29.04
C LEU A 471 6.95 15.61 -27.79
N ARG A 472 7.54 15.90 -26.63
CA ARG A 472 6.76 16.27 -25.44
C ARG A 472 5.92 17.52 -25.64
N ALA A 473 6.41 18.52 -26.37
CA ALA A 473 5.65 19.72 -26.68
C ALA A 473 4.45 19.42 -27.60
N VAL A 474 4.61 18.50 -28.57
CA VAL A 474 3.52 18.00 -29.41
C VAL A 474 2.47 17.26 -28.58
N GLU A 475 2.90 16.31 -27.74
CA GLU A 475 2.02 15.56 -26.85
C GLU A 475 1.21 16.49 -25.92
N GLU A 476 1.86 17.53 -25.37
CA GLU A 476 1.18 18.52 -24.53
C GLU A 476 0.14 19.35 -25.32
N ALA A 477 0.49 19.81 -26.52
CA ALA A 477 -0.42 20.58 -27.33
C ALA A 477 -1.60 19.74 -27.83
N GLN A 478 -1.35 18.46 -28.12
CA GLN A 478 -2.38 17.48 -28.46
C GLN A 478 -3.30 17.17 -27.28
N GLY A 479 -2.74 16.87 -26.10
CA GLY A 479 -3.51 16.65 -24.87
C GLY A 479 -4.30 17.90 -24.45
N ALA A 480 -3.78 19.10 -24.73
CA ALA A 480 -4.50 20.37 -24.53
C ALA A 480 -5.63 20.60 -25.55
N GLY A 481 -5.70 19.79 -26.62
CA GLY A 481 -6.67 19.98 -27.71
C GLY A 481 -6.34 21.18 -28.62
N GLU A 482 -5.07 21.58 -28.69
CA GLU A 482 -4.61 22.69 -29.53
C GLU A 482 -4.21 22.22 -30.92
N ILE A 483 -3.87 20.92 -31.05
CA ILE A 483 -3.55 20.26 -32.32
C ILE A 483 -4.23 18.89 -32.37
N HIS A 484 -4.68 18.51 -33.58
CA HIS A 484 -5.42 17.26 -33.79
C HIS A 484 -4.88 16.46 -34.99
N ALA A 485 -4.03 17.07 -35.82
CA ALA A 485 -3.52 16.47 -37.04
C ALA A 485 -1.99 16.51 -37.11
N ARG A 486 -1.42 15.58 -37.91
CA ARG A 486 0.02 15.46 -38.13
C ARG A 486 0.63 16.75 -38.69
N GLU A 487 -0.08 17.44 -39.60
CA GLU A 487 0.36 18.67 -40.22
C GLU A 487 0.48 19.84 -39.21
N GLU A 488 -0.47 19.91 -38.27
CA GLU A 488 -0.43 20.89 -37.17
C GLU A 488 0.74 20.63 -36.22
N ALA A 489 1.01 19.33 -35.93
CA ALA A 489 2.15 18.92 -35.13
C ALA A 489 3.49 19.24 -35.81
N LEU A 490 3.63 19.01 -37.11
CA LEU A 490 4.78 19.43 -37.92
C LEU A 490 4.97 20.95 -37.92
N GLY A 491 3.89 21.68 -38.04
CA GLY A 491 3.91 23.16 -37.94
C GLY A 491 4.39 23.62 -36.54
N LEU A 492 3.96 22.94 -35.49
CA LEU A 492 4.38 23.27 -34.12
C LEU A 492 5.88 23.03 -33.89
N ILE A 493 6.42 21.86 -34.29
CA ILE A 493 7.85 21.58 -34.09
C ILE A 493 8.74 22.53 -34.90
N ARG A 494 8.36 22.92 -36.13
CA ARG A 494 9.09 23.92 -36.92
C ARG A 494 9.14 25.28 -36.22
N ARG A 495 8.01 25.77 -35.71
CA ARG A 495 7.98 27.02 -34.92
C ARG A 495 8.86 26.97 -33.69
N LEU A 496 8.82 25.86 -32.95
CA LEU A 496 9.64 25.68 -31.73
C LEU A 496 11.14 25.56 -32.03
N ALA A 497 11.50 25.00 -33.19
CA ALA A 497 12.88 24.89 -33.65
C ALA A 497 13.40 26.13 -34.41
N GLY A 498 12.56 27.16 -34.59
CA GLY A 498 12.94 28.39 -35.35
C GLY A 498 13.11 28.15 -36.86
N VAL A 499 12.54 27.06 -37.41
CA VAL A 499 12.59 26.74 -38.84
C VAL A 499 11.35 27.33 -39.52
N PRO A 500 11.49 28.01 -40.66
CA PRO A 500 10.34 28.57 -41.38
C PRO A 500 9.30 27.50 -41.72
N VAL A 501 8.03 27.80 -41.42
CA VAL A 501 6.91 26.94 -41.85
C VAL A 501 6.72 27.15 -43.34
N PRO A 502 6.73 26.11 -44.20
CA PRO A 502 6.38 26.27 -45.61
C PRO A 502 4.98 26.87 -45.69
N GLN A 503 4.85 28.04 -46.36
CA GLN A 503 3.53 28.56 -46.67
C GLN A 503 2.84 27.53 -47.58
N ALA A 504 1.63 27.10 -47.20
CA ALA A 504 0.79 26.30 -48.07
C ALA A 504 0.69 27.03 -49.40
N GLY A 505 1.10 26.36 -50.50
CA GLY A 505 1.21 26.99 -51.81
C GLY A 505 -0.08 27.71 -52.22
N VAL A 506 0.04 28.95 -52.50
CA VAL A 506 -0.95 29.63 -53.33
C VAL A 506 -0.91 28.90 -54.69
N GLU A 507 -1.93 28.11 -55.00
CA GLU A 507 -2.13 27.61 -56.38
C GLU A 507 -2.08 28.80 -57.29
N GLU A 508 -1.00 28.93 -58.08
CA GLU A 508 -0.97 29.86 -59.21
C GLU A 508 -2.09 29.45 -60.18
N ALA A 509 -3.07 30.29 -60.28
CA ALA A 509 -4.11 30.15 -61.29
C ALA A 509 -3.46 30.01 -62.67
N PRO A 510 -3.91 29.07 -63.54
CA PRO A 510 -3.31 28.90 -64.87
C PRO A 510 -3.45 30.17 -65.70
N LEU A 511 -2.31 30.64 -66.22
CA LEU A 511 -2.21 31.75 -67.13
C LEU A 511 -3.20 31.57 -68.28
N SER A 512 -4.16 32.47 -68.41
CA SER A 512 -5.14 32.57 -69.49
C SER A 512 -4.44 32.59 -70.83
N SER A 513 -4.79 31.66 -71.74
CA SER A 513 -4.42 31.54 -73.11
C SER A 513 -4.78 32.85 -73.86
N ARG A 514 -3.80 33.54 -74.42
CA ARG A 514 -4.01 34.65 -75.44
C ARG A 514 -4.70 34.05 -76.65
N PRO A 515 -5.69 34.76 -77.25
CA PRO A 515 -6.30 34.32 -78.51
C PRO A 515 -5.35 34.55 -79.67
N PHE A 516 -5.22 33.54 -80.50
CA PHE A 516 -4.50 33.48 -81.74
C PHE A 516 -5.21 34.44 -82.77
N ARG A 517 -4.52 35.50 -83.22
CA ARG A 517 -4.96 36.26 -84.37
C ARG A 517 -4.51 35.58 -85.65
N SER A 518 -5.44 35.13 -86.45
CA SER A 518 -5.23 34.72 -87.86
C SER A 518 -4.93 35.92 -88.77
N PRO A 519 -4.00 35.79 -89.71
CA PRO A 519 -3.84 36.74 -90.78
C PRO A 519 -4.58 36.20 -92.00
N ASN A 520 -5.54 36.99 -92.56
CA ASN A 520 -5.98 36.96 -93.93
C ASN A 520 -6.49 38.35 -94.19
N GLY A 521 -6.05 39.07 -95.23
CA GLY A 521 -5.76 38.69 -96.58
C GLY A 521 -6.81 39.27 -97.50
N GLY A 522 -6.42 40.04 -98.35
CA GLY A 522 -7.19 40.56 -99.47
C GLY A 522 -6.96 42.01 -99.75
#